data_95b859e0c0b65d8625a431b3908c0bf6
#
_entry.id   95b859e0c0b65d8625a431b3908c0bf6
#
_cell.length_a   1.000
_cell.length_b   1.000
_cell.length_c   1.000
_cell.angle_alpha   90.00
_cell.angle_beta   90.00
_cell.angle_gamma   90.00
#
_symmetry.space_group_name_H-M   'P 1'
#
loop_
_entity.id
_entity.type
_entity.pdbx_description
1 polymer ?
#
loop_
_entity_poly.entity_id
_entity_poly.type
_entity_poly.pdbx_seq_one_letter_code
_entity_poly.pdbx_strand_id
1 'polypeptide(L)'
;MPSFTWSSEQIEAFERALAKRPHFSRFNHVSVWARDVDQSTKFYADVLGGRIVNSGTPHFAEVQVAGVIIGLSDVRGAAAAPDAEFPHMAFEIESDHFLPMKKWLEDHGVKTHAPWTRHQVEGLMYFKDPSGNLIEVYCPKFAGAKSLQKAGTPIGVVDLADLNYEWDASLADPVLS
;
A
#
# COMPACT_ATOMS: atom_id res chain seq x y z
N MET A 1 15.28 2.31 -33.63
CA MET A 1 13.97 1.68 -33.65
C MET A 1 13.03 2.56 -34.46
N PRO A 2 12.22 2.04 -35.41
CA PRO A 2 11.28 2.87 -36.12
C PRO A 2 10.28 3.48 -35.14
N SER A 3 10.12 4.78 -35.15
CA SER A 3 9.08 5.48 -34.37
C SER A 3 7.74 5.15 -35.02
N PHE A 4 6.91 4.44 -34.31
CA PHE A 4 5.54 4.18 -34.74
C PHE A 4 4.72 5.45 -34.46
N THR A 5 4.28 6.13 -35.48
CA THR A 5 3.41 7.31 -35.40
C THR A 5 2.06 6.97 -36.00
N TRP A 6 1.01 7.16 -35.26
CA TRP A 6 -0.37 6.98 -35.75
C TRP A 6 -0.75 8.16 -36.64
N SER A 7 -1.47 7.90 -37.73
CA SER A 7 -2.11 8.95 -38.51
C SER A 7 -3.27 9.57 -37.73
N SER A 8 -3.65 10.80 -38.08
CA SER A 8 -4.83 11.46 -37.45
C SER A 8 -6.09 10.63 -37.59
N GLU A 9 -6.29 9.96 -38.72
CA GLU A 9 -7.43 9.09 -38.97
C GLU A 9 -7.43 7.85 -38.07
N GLN A 10 -6.24 7.28 -37.81
CA GLN A 10 -6.09 6.15 -36.87
C GLN A 10 -6.37 6.58 -35.43
N ILE A 11 -5.91 7.77 -35.02
CA ILE A 11 -6.19 8.34 -33.71
C ILE A 11 -7.71 8.55 -33.54
N GLU A 12 -8.37 9.20 -34.49
CA GLU A 12 -9.82 9.42 -34.43
C GLU A 12 -10.64 8.11 -34.44
N ALA A 13 -10.21 7.10 -35.22
CA ALA A 13 -10.85 5.80 -35.20
C ALA A 13 -10.73 5.10 -33.85
N PHE A 14 -9.55 5.20 -33.24
CA PHE A 14 -9.28 4.66 -31.91
C PHE A 14 -10.11 5.39 -30.83
N GLU A 15 -10.18 6.72 -30.86
CA GLU A 15 -10.99 7.51 -29.93
C GLU A 15 -12.49 7.19 -30.07
N ARG A 16 -13.00 7.06 -31.30
CA ARG A 16 -14.38 6.61 -31.53
C ARG A 16 -14.67 5.20 -31.01
N ALA A 17 -13.67 4.30 -31.10
CA ALA A 17 -13.80 2.95 -30.57
C ALA A 17 -13.78 2.95 -29.02
N LEU A 18 -12.93 3.76 -28.41
CA LEU A 18 -12.86 3.94 -26.96
C LEU A 18 -14.16 4.52 -26.40
N ALA A 19 -14.75 5.52 -27.07
CA ALA A 19 -15.97 6.16 -26.61
C ALA A 19 -17.19 5.20 -26.57
N LYS A 20 -17.14 4.12 -27.37
CA LYS A 20 -18.18 3.09 -27.40
C LYS A 20 -17.90 1.93 -26.43
N ARG A 21 -16.71 1.85 -25.88
CA ARG A 21 -16.30 0.76 -25.00
C ARG A 21 -16.79 1.02 -23.58
N PRO A 22 -17.47 0.08 -22.93
CA PRO A 22 -17.71 0.17 -21.50
C PRO A 22 -16.39 0.35 -20.76
N HIS A 23 -16.34 1.29 -19.83
CA HIS A 23 -15.12 1.59 -19.07
C HIS A 23 -15.45 1.73 -17.58
N PHE A 24 -14.47 1.41 -16.75
CA PHE A 24 -14.55 1.65 -15.31
C PHE A 24 -14.35 3.15 -15.04
N SER A 25 -15.21 3.73 -14.19
CA SER A 25 -15.13 5.15 -13.84
C SER A 25 -14.02 5.47 -12.85
N ARG A 26 -13.72 4.52 -11.95
CA ARG A 26 -12.68 4.68 -10.91
C ARG A 26 -12.36 3.35 -10.24
N PHE A 27 -11.19 3.26 -9.62
CA PHE A 27 -10.92 2.27 -8.58
C PHE A 27 -11.70 2.67 -7.32
N ASN A 28 -12.51 1.79 -6.77
CA ASN A 28 -13.39 2.14 -5.65
C ASN A 28 -12.81 1.71 -4.30
N HIS A 29 -12.56 0.42 -4.13
CA HIS A 29 -12.06 -0.13 -2.87
C HIS A 29 -11.24 -1.39 -3.10
N VAL A 30 -10.46 -1.73 -2.09
CA VAL A 30 -9.86 -3.06 -1.89
C VAL A 30 -10.40 -3.62 -0.58
N SER A 31 -10.70 -4.91 -0.55
CA SER A 31 -11.07 -5.59 0.71
C SER A 31 -9.98 -6.55 1.10
N VAL A 32 -9.60 -6.51 2.37
CA VAL A 32 -8.57 -7.36 2.93
C VAL A 32 -9.09 -8.10 4.15
N TRP A 33 -8.45 -9.20 4.47
CA TRP A 33 -8.76 -9.93 5.69
C TRP A 33 -8.25 -9.19 6.91
N ALA A 34 -9.10 -9.11 7.93
CA ALA A 34 -8.77 -8.57 9.24
C ALA A 34 -8.98 -9.67 10.30
N ARG A 35 -7.92 -10.03 11.01
CA ARG A 35 -8.02 -10.98 12.14
C ARG A 35 -8.89 -10.42 13.25
N ASP A 36 -8.73 -9.13 13.50
CA ASP A 36 -9.47 -8.32 14.44
C ASP A 36 -9.82 -7.01 13.73
N VAL A 37 -11.12 -6.82 13.48
CA VAL A 37 -11.61 -5.67 12.68
C VAL A 37 -11.39 -4.36 13.45
N ASP A 38 -11.60 -4.35 14.76
CA ASP A 38 -11.42 -3.14 15.57
C ASP A 38 -9.94 -2.72 15.63
N GLN A 39 -9.04 -3.69 15.86
CA GLN A 39 -7.61 -3.45 15.87
C GLN A 39 -7.13 -2.96 14.50
N SER A 40 -7.55 -3.61 13.42
CA SER A 40 -7.19 -3.20 12.06
C SER A 40 -7.75 -1.81 11.73
N THR A 41 -8.99 -1.52 12.12
CA THR A 41 -9.60 -0.21 11.90
C THR A 41 -8.80 0.90 12.57
N LYS A 42 -8.40 0.72 13.82
CA LYS A 42 -7.55 1.67 14.55
C LYS A 42 -6.19 1.82 13.89
N PHE A 43 -5.57 0.73 13.45
CA PHE A 43 -4.30 0.78 12.75
C PHE A 43 -4.39 1.65 11.48
N TYR A 44 -5.37 1.40 10.61
CA TYR A 44 -5.53 2.17 9.38
C TYR A 44 -5.91 3.63 9.64
N ALA A 45 -6.66 3.91 10.72
CA ALA A 45 -7.01 5.27 11.11
C ALA A 45 -5.83 6.01 11.76
N ASP A 46 -5.28 5.46 12.85
CA ASP A 46 -4.35 6.16 13.73
C ASP A 46 -2.92 6.15 13.18
N VAL A 47 -2.47 5.02 12.61
CA VAL A 47 -1.10 4.87 12.09
C VAL A 47 -0.99 5.36 10.64
N LEU A 48 -1.95 5.02 9.78
CA LEU A 48 -1.91 5.38 8.36
C LEU A 48 -2.68 6.68 8.04
N GLY A 49 -3.22 7.37 9.07
CA GLY A 49 -3.94 8.63 8.90
C GLY A 49 -5.25 8.48 8.13
N GLY A 50 -5.86 7.33 8.20
CA GLY A 50 -7.11 7.03 7.52
C GLY A 50 -8.33 7.63 8.20
N ARG A 51 -9.39 7.85 7.43
CA ARG A 51 -10.70 8.28 7.92
C ARG A 51 -11.66 7.09 7.91
N ILE A 52 -12.21 6.75 9.08
CA ILE A 52 -13.24 5.72 9.18
C ILE A 52 -14.49 6.18 8.41
N VAL A 53 -14.93 5.39 7.44
CA VAL A 53 -16.09 5.69 6.58
C VAL A 53 -17.31 4.89 6.97
N ASN A 54 -17.06 3.66 7.47
CA ASN A 54 -18.10 2.77 7.92
C ASN A 54 -17.54 1.84 9.02
N SER A 55 -18.23 1.76 10.14
CA SER A 55 -17.92 0.87 11.26
C SER A 55 -19.16 0.07 11.66
N GLY A 56 -19.98 -0.31 10.70
CA GLY A 56 -21.35 -0.75 10.90
C GLY A 56 -21.55 -2.10 11.59
N THR A 57 -20.54 -2.97 11.67
CA THR A 57 -20.64 -4.26 12.36
C THR A 57 -19.30 -4.65 12.99
N PRO A 58 -19.30 -5.54 14.01
CA PRO A 58 -18.05 -6.05 14.58
C PRO A 58 -17.22 -6.91 13.58
N HIS A 59 -17.81 -7.26 12.44
CA HIS A 59 -17.20 -8.13 11.43
C HIS A 59 -16.76 -7.40 10.15
N PHE A 60 -17.01 -6.09 10.08
CA PHE A 60 -16.69 -5.30 8.89
C PHE A 60 -16.56 -3.82 9.21
N ALA A 61 -15.52 -3.21 8.67
CA ALA A 61 -15.30 -1.76 8.68
C ALA A 61 -14.72 -1.28 7.35
N GLU A 62 -14.83 0.02 7.09
CA GLU A 62 -14.20 0.67 5.94
C GLU A 62 -13.43 1.90 6.41
N VAL A 63 -12.16 1.99 6.04
CA VAL A 63 -11.28 3.13 6.31
C VAL A 63 -10.77 3.67 4.98
N GLN A 64 -10.89 4.97 4.79
CA GLN A 64 -10.35 5.62 3.58
C GLN A 64 -8.92 6.10 3.87
N VAL A 65 -7.93 5.57 3.13
CA VAL A 65 -6.52 5.97 3.18
C VAL A 65 -6.09 6.41 1.79
N ALA A 66 -5.46 7.57 1.68
CA ALA A 66 -4.97 8.12 0.40
C ALA A 66 -6.02 8.10 -0.73
N GLY A 67 -7.29 8.34 -0.39
CA GLY A 67 -8.39 8.37 -1.37
C GLY A 67 -8.98 7.01 -1.74
N VAL A 68 -8.39 5.91 -1.29
CA VAL A 68 -8.88 4.54 -1.52
C VAL A 68 -9.60 4.02 -0.29
N ILE A 69 -10.72 3.33 -0.46
CA ILE A 69 -11.42 2.64 0.62
C ILE A 69 -10.78 1.27 0.83
N ILE A 70 -10.39 1.00 2.07
CA ILE A 70 -9.92 -0.30 2.53
C ILE A 70 -11.06 -0.94 3.32
N GLY A 71 -11.65 -2.00 2.78
CA GLY A 71 -12.64 -2.82 3.47
C GLY A 71 -11.93 -3.87 4.33
N LEU A 72 -12.23 -3.88 5.61
CA LEU A 72 -11.67 -4.77 6.62
C LEU A 72 -12.72 -5.78 7.03
N SER A 73 -12.46 -7.08 6.88
CA SER A 73 -13.45 -8.12 7.20
C SER A 73 -12.79 -9.36 7.78
N ASP A 74 -13.36 -9.90 8.84
CA ASP A 74 -13.00 -11.21 9.41
C ASP A 74 -13.75 -12.37 8.75
N VAL A 75 -14.73 -12.07 7.90
CA VAL A 75 -15.61 -13.05 7.30
C VAL A 75 -14.98 -13.69 6.06
N ARG A 76 -14.79 -15.01 6.11
CA ARG A 76 -14.32 -15.83 4.97
C ARG A 76 -12.96 -15.45 4.37
N GLY A 77 -12.13 -14.75 5.14
CA GLY A 77 -10.78 -14.41 4.72
C GLY A 77 -9.73 -15.38 5.29
N ALA A 78 -8.53 -15.28 4.76
CA ALA A 78 -7.33 -15.89 5.31
C ALA A 78 -6.16 -14.91 5.16
N ALA A 79 -5.26 -14.93 6.13
CA ALA A 79 -3.99 -14.20 5.99
C ALA A 79 -3.22 -14.68 4.76
N ALA A 80 -2.53 -13.75 4.10
CA ALA A 80 -1.54 -14.10 3.10
C ALA A 80 -0.44 -14.98 3.72
N ALA A 81 0.24 -15.78 2.90
CA ALA A 81 1.40 -16.53 3.37
C ALA A 81 2.45 -15.53 3.90
N PRO A 82 3.14 -15.85 5.02
CA PRO A 82 4.05 -14.91 5.69
C PRO A 82 5.16 -14.33 4.80
N ASP A 83 5.60 -15.11 3.82
CA ASP A 83 6.66 -14.81 2.87
C ASP A 83 6.16 -14.38 1.48
N ALA A 84 4.84 -14.27 1.29
CA ALA A 84 4.26 -13.87 0.01
C ALA A 84 4.42 -12.37 -0.23
N GLU A 85 5.08 -12.00 -1.32
CA GLU A 85 5.15 -10.60 -1.79
C GLU A 85 3.83 -10.15 -2.43
N PHE A 86 3.01 -11.07 -2.91
CA PHE A 86 1.75 -10.78 -3.61
C PHE A 86 0.58 -11.54 -2.98
N PRO A 87 -0.60 -10.91 -2.88
CA PRO A 87 -0.88 -9.51 -3.22
C PRO A 87 -0.35 -8.53 -2.15
N HIS A 88 -0.06 -7.29 -2.54
CA HIS A 88 0.20 -6.18 -1.62
C HIS A 88 -0.53 -4.90 -2.04
N MET A 89 -0.65 -3.95 -1.13
CA MET A 89 -1.14 -2.59 -1.38
C MET A 89 0.05 -1.64 -1.36
N ALA A 90 0.17 -0.77 -2.37
CA ALA A 90 1.21 0.24 -2.42
C ALA A 90 0.59 1.64 -2.22
N PHE A 91 1.13 2.40 -1.25
CA PHE A 91 0.82 3.81 -1.05
C PHE A 91 2.00 4.65 -1.53
N GLU A 92 1.71 5.54 -2.48
CA GLU A 92 2.71 6.49 -2.97
C GLU A 92 2.97 7.58 -1.94
N ILE A 93 4.25 7.96 -1.81
CA ILE A 93 4.70 9.01 -0.90
C ILE A 93 5.73 9.92 -1.59
N GLU A 94 5.75 11.18 -1.20
CA GLU A 94 6.75 12.12 -1.66
C GLU A 94 8.14 11.84 -1.05
N SER A 95 9.19 12.25 -1.76
CA SER A 95 10.58 11.95 -1.41
C SER A 95 10.97 12.37 0.01
N ASP A 96 10.52 13.54 0.45
CA ASP A 96 10.86 14.13 1.78
C ASP A 96 10.16 13.41 2.92
N HIS A 97 9.08 12.69 2.64
CA HIS A 97 8.31 11.92 3.61
C HIS A 97 8.71 10.44 3.67
N PHE A 98 9.51 9.94 2.74
CA PHE A 98 9.80 8.50 2.64
C PHE A 98 10.54 7.95 3.88
N LEU A 99 11.68 8.53 4.26
CA LEU A 99 12.39 8.09 5.48
C LEU A 99 11.69 8.53 6.78
N PRO A 100 11.08 9.73 6.87
CA PRO A 100 10.21 10.06 8.00
C PRO A 100 9.07 9.07 8.22
N MET A 101 8.45 8.53 7.16
CA MET A 101 7.41 7.51 7.28
C MET A 101 7.95 6.22 7.91
N LYS A 102 9.17 5.79 7.54
CA LYS A 102 9.82 4.66 8.20
C LYS A 102 9.91 4.86 9.72
N LYS A 103 10.45 6.02 10.12
CA LYS A 103 10.56 6.35 11.53
C LYS A 103 9.20 6.39 12.23
N TRP A 104 8.21 7.02 11.61
CA TRP A 104 6.85 7.07 12.13
C TRP A 104 6.27 5.68 12.39
N LEU A 105 6.36 4.78 11.41
CA LEU A 105 5.90 3.41 11.55
C LEU A 105 6.60 2.70 12.72
N GLU A 106 7.92 2.80 12.81
CA GLU A 106 8.70 2.17 13.87
C GLU A 106 8.43 2.76 15.25
N ASP A 107 8.20 4.07 15.36
CA ASP A 107 7.78 4.73 16.60
C ASP A 107 6.39 4.23 17.08
N HIS A 108 5.56 3.72 16.16
CA HIS A 108 4.26 3.09 16.45
C HIS A 108 4.33 1.56 16.56
N GLY A 109 5.52 1.01 16.72
CA GLY A 109 5.75 -0.42 16.88
C GLY A 109 5.63 -1.24 15.60
N VAL A 110 5.49 -0.59 14.43
CA VAL A 110 5.41 -1.27 13.14
C VAL A 110 6.82 -1.65 12.66
N LYS A 111 7.07 -2.94 12.52
CA LYS A 111 8.30 -3.44 11.90
C LYS A 111 8.33 -3.10 10.43
N THR A 112 9.39 -2.44 9.97
CA THR A 112 9.56 -2.13 8.56
C THR A 112 10.72 -2.92 7.97
N HIS A 113 10.62 -3.24 6.70
CA HIS A 113 11.77 -3.73 5.93
C HIS A 113 12.80 -2.61 5.73
N ALA A 114 14.07 -2.96 5.62
CA ALA A 114 15.10 -1.99 5.24
C ALA A 114 14.76 -1.35 3.88
N PRO A 115 14.78 -0.01 3.76
CA PRO A 115 14.50 0.64 2.49
C PRO A 115 15.46 0.18 1.39
N TRP A 116 14.91 -0.07 0.23
CA TRP A 116 15.69 -0.49 -0.93
C TRP A 116 15.29 0.32 -2.17
N THR A 117 16.06 0.21 -3.24
CA THR A 117 15.82 0.96 -4.48
C THR A 117 15.71 0.07 -5.69
N ARG A 118 14.78 0.42 -6.57
CA ARG A 118 14.71 -0.08 -7.93
C ARG A 118 15.25 0.99 -8.87
N HIS A 119 16.12 0.59 -9.79
CA HIS A 119 16.77 1.48 -10.77
C HIS A 119 17.57 2.67 -10.19
N GLN A 120 17.84 2.71 -8.88
CA GLN A 120 18.48 3.86 -8.19
C GLN A 120 17.70 5.19 -8.35
N VAL A 121 16.39 5.09 -8.53
CA VAL A 121 15.45 6.21 -8.69
C VAL A 121 14.32 6.10 -7.68
N GLU A 122 13.79 4.91 -7.50
CA GLU A 122 12.66 4.63 -6.63
C GLU A 122 13.14 4.33 -5.20
N GLY A 123 12.31 4.62 -4.22
CA GLY A 123 12.44 4.15 -2.86
C GLY A 123 11.27 3.23 -2.51
N LEU A 124 11.56 2.07 -1.95
CA LEU A 124 10.58 1.06 -1.60
C LEU A 124 10.83 0.54 -0.18
N MET A 125 9.75 0.28 0.54
CA MET A 125 9.80 -0.27 1.88
C MET A 125 8.50 -1.02 2.16
N TYR A 126 8.61 -2.21 2.75
CA TYR A 126 7.46 -3.02 3.14
C TYR A 126 7.23 -3.01 4.65
N PHE A 127 5.97 -3.16 5.02
CA PHE A 127 5.51 -3.47 6.37
C PHE A 127 4.19 -4.24 6.31
N LYS A 128 3.72 -4.75 7.44
CA LYS A 128 2.43 -5.47 7.52
C LYS A 128 1.47 -4.75 8.44
N ASP A 129 0.19 -4.84 8.10
CA ASP A 129 -0.89 -4.46 9.02
C ASP A 129 -1.04 -5.50 10.16
N PRO A 130 -1.87 -5.26 11.20
CA PRO A 130 -2.06 -6.18 12.32
C PRO A 130 -2.58 -7.56 11.95
N SER A 131 -3.09 -7.73 10.75
CA SER A 131 -3.60 -8.99 10.22
C SER A 131 -2.64 -9.72 9.28
N GLY A 132 -1.47 -9.11 9.03
CA GLY A 132 -0.44 -9.67 8.16
C GLY A 132 -0.58 -9.31 6.69
N ASN A 133 -1.48 -8.41 6.33
CA ASN A 133 -1.56 -7.92 4.95
C ASN A 133 -0.34 -7.06 4.63
N LEU A 134 0.31 -7.34 3.50
CA LEU A 134 1.51 -6.63 3.08
C LEU A 134 1.18 -5.26 2.50
N ILE A 135 1.89 -4.26 2.95
CA ILE A 135 1.76 -2.87 2.53
C ILE A 135 3.13 -2.35 2.07
N GLU A 136 3.16 -1.68 0.93
CA GLU A 136 4.35 -1.02 0.38
C GLU A 136 4.23 0.49 0.56
N VAL A 137 5.29 1.12 1.05
CA VAL A 137 5.54 2.56 0.89
C VAL A 137 6.37 2.73 -0.36
N TYR A 138 5.83 3.39 -1.36
CA TYR A 138 6.42 3.56 -2.69
C TYR A 138 6.70 5.03 -2.98
N CYS A 139 7.97 5.35 -3.21
CA CYS A 139 8.39 6.68 -3.65
C CYS A 139 8.96 6.59 -5.09
N PRO A 140 8.24 7.08 -6.11
CA PRO A 140 8.66 6.92 -7.51
C PRO A 140 9.93 7.70 -7.87
N LYS A 141 10.26 8.74 -7.08
CA LYS A 141 11.45 9.58 -7.30
C LYS A 141 12.09 9.95 -5.96
N PHE A 142 12.76 8.99 -5.34
CA PHE A 142 13.40 9.21 -4.06
C PHE A 142 14.77 9.88 -4.24
N ALA A 143 14.98 11.06 -3.69
CA ALA A 143 16.24 11.81 -3.80
C ALA A 143 17.45 11.03 -3.26
N GLY A 144 17.25 10.21 -2.21
CA GLY A 144 18.25 9.36 -1.59
C GLY A 144 18.42 7.97 -2.24
N ALA A 145 17.76 7.66 -3.34
CA ALA A 145 17.70 6.31 -3.91
C ALA A 145 19.07 5.67 -4.16
N LYS A 146 20.07 6.45 -4.55
CA LYS A 146 21.44 5.95 -4.82
C LYS A 146 22.17 5.43 -3.58
N SER A 147 21.76 5.87 -2.40
CA SER A 147 22.33 5.43 -1.12
C SER A 147 21.62 4.20 -0.54
N LEU A 148 20.48 3.81 -1.09
CA LEU A 148 19.75 2.64 -0.65
C LEU A 148 20.35 1.35 -1.22
N GLN A 149 20.11 0.26 -0.51
CA GLN A 149 20.43 -1.08 -0.99
C GLN A 149 19.66 -1.33 -2.29
N LYS A 150 20.36 -1.79 -3.32
CA LYS A 150 19.71 -2.24 -4.55
C LYS A 150 18.91 -3.51 -4.27
N ALA A 151 17.79 -3.66 -4.97
CA ALA A 151 17.12 -4.94 -5.04
C ALA A 151 18.14 -6.02 -5.40
N GLY A 152 18.23 -7.04 -4.58
CA GLY A 152 19.04 -8.21 -4.89
C GLY A 152 18.53 -8.85 -6.19
N THR A 153 19.42 -9.46 -6.97
CA THR A 153 19.00 -10.31 -8.07
C THR A 153 18.85 -11.74 -7.55
N PRO A 154 17.74 -12.40 -7.83
CA PRO A 154 16.55 -11.92 -8.53
C PRO A 154 15.67 -11.11 -7.59
N ILE A 155 15.16 -10.01 -8.11
CA ILE A 155 14.18 -9.09 -7.54
C ILE A 155 14.03 -9.19 -6.03
N GLY A 156 14.74 -8.31 -5.32
CA GLY A 156 14.72 -8.06 -3.89
C GLY A 156 14.07 -9.13 -3.06
N VAL A 157 14.79 -10.15 -2.68
CA VAL A 157 14.31 -11.05 -1.64
C VAL A 157 14.26 -10.25 -0.35
N VAL A 158 13.11 -9.66 -0.15
CA VAL A 158 12.72 -9.15 1.15
C VAL A 158 12.44 -10.38 1.97
N ASP A 159 13.06 -10.52 3.12
CA ASP A 159 12.61 -11.53 4.07
C ASP A 159 11.31 -11.03 4.71
N LEU A 160 10.19 -11.28 4.01
CA LEU A 160 8.87 -10.84 4.44
C LEU A 160 8.40 -11.60 5.68
N ALA A 161 9.00 -12.74 5.97
CA ALA A 161 8.71 -13.52 7.17
C ALA A 161 9.14 -12.75 8.44
N ASP A 162 10.23 -11.98 8.36
CA ASP A 162 10.72 -11.15 9.47
C ASP A 162 9.83 -9.94 9.77
N LEU A 163 8.90 -9.62 8.86
CA LEU A 163 7.90 -8.56 9.07
C LEU A 163 6.70 -9.02 9.92
N ASN A 164 6.76 -10.16 10.57
CA ASN A 164 5.77 -10.52 11.58
C ASN A 164 5.72 -9.44 12.65
N TYR A 165 4.52 -8.94 12.87
CA TYR A 165 4.31 -7.74 13.63
C TYR A 165 3.13 -7.89 14.59
N GLU A 166 3.37 -7.54 15.84
CA GLU A 166 2.33 -7.37 16.86
C GLU A 166 2.22 -5.86 17.11
N TRP A 167 1.17 -5.25 16.56
CA TRP A 167 0.90 -3.84 16.79
C TRP A 167 0.37 -3.63 18.21
N ASP A 168 1.01 -2.73 18.95
CA ASP A 168 0.55 -2.30 20.25
C ASP A 168 -0.33 -1.06 20.11
N ALA A 169 -1.65 -1.25 20.26
CA ALA A 169 -2.63 -0.18 20.18
C ALA A 169 -2.42 0.95 21.21
N SER A 170 -1.64 0.70 22.27
CA SER A 170 -1.31 1.72 23.27
C SER A 170 -0.31 2.77 22.75
N LEU A 171 0.38 2.46 21.66
CA LEU A 171 1.32 3.38 20.99
C LEU A 171 0.62 4.28 19.96
N ALA A 172 -0.66 4.05 19.68
CA ALA A 172 -1.44 4.93 18.81
C ALA A 172 -1.57 6.30 19.48
N ASP A 173 -1.25 7.35 18.72
CA ASP A 173 -1.34 8.71 19.23
C ASP A 173 -2.83 9.09 19.39
N PRO A 174 -3.31 9.44 20.62
CA PRO A 174 -4.70 9.78 20.85
C PRO A 174 -5.12 11.12 20.22
N VAL A 175 -4.22 11.83 19.56
CA VAL A 175 -4.50 13.17 18.98
C VAL A 175 -5.35 13.11 17.71
N LEU A 176 -5.54 11.93 17.12
CA LEU A 176 -6.31 11.76 15.88
C LEU A 176 -7.67 11.08 16.07
N SER A 177 -8.09 10.84 17.29
CA SER A 177 -9.41 10.27 17.64
C SER A 177 -10.50 11.33 17.84
#